data_008f78c439bb024d22e0746e0495a52e
#
_entry.id   008f78c439bb024d22e0746e0495a52e
#
_cell.length_a   1.000
_cell.length_b   1.000
_cell.length_c   1.000
_cell.angle_alpha   90.00
_cell.angle_beta   90.00
_cell.angle_gamma   90.00
#
_symmetry.space_group_name_H-M   'P 1'
#
loop_
_entity.id
_entity.type
_entity.pdbx_description
1 polymer ?
#
loop_
_entity_poly.entity_id
_entity_poly.type
_entity_poly.pdbx_seq_one_letter_code
_entity_poly.pdbx_strand_id
1 'polypeptide(L)'
;MACRFLMKMISIAASGLVALSLTACHGIFDDLYDQPEVEIVPAKGQLLIDATSWTDWYYVDLKQLQQLSAEGKEDELRKAQTEWTPYPIPMSLSGDADGRSGQYLYWFDVFGAGLSRNEFRSFVPCDPQPEPDAWSFAVHRNNVRTHGGAALRTSYTSMDQLPETSEPFHDMEFTPDEWSQNEVWDSQEQMLLGLVPSQGISINRTLSSWLSIQVPPMPPSFVHDSHVFILRLADGTYAALQLENYLSATGTKCWLTINYKYPY
;
A
#
# COMPACT_ATOMS: atom_id res chain seq x y z
N MET A 1 -48.77 -53.68 19.94
CA MET A 1 -47.73 -53.78 18.90
C MET A 1 -47.74 -52.60 17.93
N ALA A 2 -48.86 -52.00 17.59
CA ALA A 2 -48.93 -50.87 16.61
C ALA A 2 -48.24 -49.60 17.04
N CYS A 3 -48.19 -49.24 18.33
CA CYS A 3 -47.56 -47.97 18.80
C CYS A 3 -46.06 -47.96 18.71
N ARG A 4 -45.38 -49.11 18.83
CA ARG A 4 -43.91 -49.21 18.66
C ARG A 4 -43.45 -49.13 17.20
N PHE A 5 -44.33 -49.51 16.27
CA PHE A 5 -44.01 -49.42 14.83
C PHE A 5 -44.16 -47.98 14.33
N LEU A 6 -45.14 -47.24 14.82
CA LEU A 6 -45.36 -45.84 14.47
C LEU A 6 -44.24 -44.96 14.98
N MET A 7 -43.72 -45.17 16.19
CA MET A 7 -42.57 -44.45 16.73
C MET A 7 -41.26 -44.69 15.93
N LYS A 8 -41.03 -45.92 15.44
CA LYS A 8 -39.88 -46.23 14.61
C LYS A 8 -39.98 -45.58 13.22
N MET A 9 -41.13 -45.50 12.63
CA MET A 9 -41.32 -44.82 11.35
C MET A 9 -41.13 -43.30 11.45
N ILE A 10 -41.60 -42.68 12.54
CA ILE A 10 -41.39 -41.24 12.80
C ILE A 10 -39.92 -40.95 13.05
N SER A 11 -39.17 -41.80 13.75
CA SER A 11 -37.73 -41.62 13.95
C SER A 11 -36.92 -41.74 12.66
N ILE A 12 -37.28 -42.65 11.75
CA ILE A 12 -36.61 -42.81 10.47
C ILE A 12 -36.91 -41.63 9.53
N ALA A 13 -38.15 -41.11 9.53
CA ALA A 13 -38.53 -39.92 8.77
C ALA A 13 -37.84 -38.66 9.28
N ALA A 14 -37.71 -38.48 10.60
CA ALA A 14 -37.01 -37.37 11.20
C ALA A 14 -35.50 -37.42 10.93
N SER A 15 -34.87 -38.59 10.98
CA SER A 15 -33.44 -38.75 10.64
C SER A 15 -33.17 -38.54 9.15
N GLY A 16 -34.07 -38.89 8.25
CA GLY A 16 -33.97 -38.63 6.82
C GLY A 16 -34.09 -37.14 6.47
N LEU A 17 -34.97 -36.41 7.19
CA LEU A 17 -35.13 -34.96 6.99
C LEU A 17 -33.92 -34.17 7.47
N VAL A 18 -33.29 -34.57 8.58
CA VAL A 18 -32.09 -33.95 9.10
C VAL A 18 -30.86 -34.24 8.19
N ALA A 19 -30.77 -35.43 7.61
CA ALA A 19 -29.73 -35.78 6.67
C ALA A 19 -29.83 -34.99 5.34
N LEU A 20 -31.06 -34.73 4.87
CA LEU A 20 -31.29 -33.91 3.66
C LEU A 20 -31.04 -32.42 3.91
N SER A 21 -31.20 -31.91 5.13
CA SER A 21 -30.89 -30.51 5.44
C SER A 21 -29.39 -30.22 5.61
N LEU A 22 -28.55 -31.24 5.87
CA LEU A 22 -27.12 -31.10 5.99
C LEU A 22 -26.37 -31.15 4.63
N THR A 23 -27.00 -31.72 3.59
CA THR A 23 -26.44 -31.75 2.25
C THR A 23 -26.88 -30.57 1.39
N ALA A 24 -27.89 -29.81 1.82
CA ALA A 24 -28.39 -28.65 1.06
C ALA A 24 -27.56 -27.38 1.24
N CYS A 25 -26.56 -27.37 2.15
CA CYS A 25 -25.70 -26.18 2.37
C CYS A 25 -24.36 -26.24 1.64
N HIS A 26 -24.09 -27.30 0.86
CA HIS A 26 -22.81 -27.45 0.15
C HIS A 26 -23.03 -27.58 -1.36
N GLY A 27 -23.45 -26.63 -2.05
CA GLY A 27 -23.49 -26.73 -3.50
C GLY A 27 -24.52 -25.87 -4.23
N ILE A 28 -25.45 -25.23 -3.50
CA ILE A 28 -26.43 -24.31 -4.15
C ILE A 28 -25.84 -22.87 -4.22
N PHE A 29 -24.81 -22.57 -3.44
CA PHE A 29 -24.21 -21.25 -3.36
C PHE A 29 -22.76 -21.19 -3.88
N ASP A 30 -22.12 -22.32 -4.18
CA ASP A 30 -20.76 -22.33 -4.71
C ASP A 30 -20.68 -21.60 -6.08
N ASP A 31 -21.69 -21.76 -6.94
CA ASP A 31 -21.78 -21.07 -8.21
C ASP A 31 -22.37 -19.64 -8.13
N LEU A 32 -22.90 -19.24 -6.99
CA LEU A 32 -23.53 -17.92 -6.82
C LEU A 32 -22.55 -16.86 -6.29
N TYR A 33 -21.42 -17.29 -5.74
CA TYR A 33 -20.37 -16.42 -5.18
C TYR A 33 -19.04 -16.48 -5.94
N ASP A 34 -18.88 -17.39 -6.88
CA ASP A 34 -17.85 -17.31 -7.91
C ASP A 34 -18.26 -16.22 -8.92
N GLN A 35 -18.25 -14.99 -8.46
CA GLN A 35 -18.06 -13.90 -9.40
C GLN A 35 -16.68 -14.17 -10.02
N PRO A 36 -16.59 -14.33 -11.36
CA PRO A 36 -15.29 -14.46 -11.98
C PRO A 36 -14.45 -13.29 -11.47
N GLU A 37 -13.24 -13.58 -11.02
CA GLU A 37 -12.28 -12.52 -10.69
C GLU A 37 -12.32 -11.56 -11.87
N VAL A 38 -12.87 -10.38 -11.65
CA VAL A 38 -12.84 -9.34 -12.68
C VAL A 38 -11.39 -9.00 -12.81
N GLU A 39 -10.74 -9.50 -13.85
CA GLU A 39 -9.37 -9.13 -14.17
C GLU A 39 -9.35 -7.61 -14.33
N ILE A 40 -8.80 -6.93 -13.34
CA ILE A 40 -8.70 -5.49 -13.36
C ILE A 40 -7.58 -5.14 -14.34
N VAL A 41 -7.97 -4.80 -15.55
CA VAL A 41 -7.02 -4.35 -16.58
C VAL A 41 -6.76 -2.87 -16.35
N PRO A 42 -5.51 -2.46 -16.06
CA PRO A 42 -5.18 -1.07 -15.90
C PRO A 42 -5.39 -0.31 -17.22
N ALA A 43 -5.85 0.92 -17.14
CA ALA A 43 -5.88 1.80 -18.27
C ALA A 43 -4.45 2.14 -18.73
N LYS A 44 -4.31 2.64 -19.96
CA LYS A 44 -3.02 3.11 -20.45
C LYS A 44 -2.51 4.26 -19.54
N GLY A 45 -1.28 4.14 -19.06
CA GLY A 45 -0.72 5.13 -18.14
C GLY A 45 -1.25 5.01 -16.70
N GLN A 46 -1.68 3.80 -16.28
CA GLN A 46 -2.18 3.54 -14.94
C GLN A 46 -1.41 2.38 -14.29
N LEU A 47 -1.17 2.49 -12.99
CA LEU A 47 -0.57 1.46 -12.14
C LEU A 47 -1.58 1.03 -11.10
N LEU A 48 -1.62 -0.26 -10.80
CA LEU A 48 -2.42 -0.85 -9.74
C LEU A 48 -1.48 -1.52 -8.74
N ILE A 49 -1.33 -0.95 -7.55
CA ILE A 49 -0.35 -1.41 -6.56
C ILE A 49 -1.06 -1.79 -5.27
N ASP A 50 -1.01 -3.07 -4.91
CA ASP A 50 -1.39 -3.51 -3.57
C ASP A 50 -0.28 -3.14 -2.58
N ALA A 51 -0.36 -1.96 -2.01
CA ALA A 51 0.55 -1.45 -0.98
C ALA A 51 -0.01 -1.67 0.44
N THR A 52 -0.80 -2.72 0.67
CA THR A 52 -1.40 -3.02 1.97
C THR A 52 -0.41 -3.60 2.98
N SER A 53 0.73 -4.12 2.52
CA SER A 53 1.80 -4.60 3.39
C SER A 53 2.30 -3.51 4.33
N TRP A 54 2.59 -3.92 5.58
CA TRP A 54 3.13 -3.03 6.61
C TRP A 54 4.65 -2.92 6.59
N THR A 55 5.30 -3.78 5.81
CA THR A 55 6.75 -3.99 5.90
C THR A 55 7.46 -4.02 4.56
N ASP A 56 6.77 -3.74 3.45
CA ASP A 56 7.36 -3.87 2.12
C ASP A 56 7.30 -2.59 1.30
N TRP A 57 8.36 -2.37 0.51
CA TRP A 57 8.38 -1.43 -0.59
C TRP A 57 7.97 -2.10 -1.90
N TYR A 58 7.32 -1.33 -2.77
CA TYR A 58 6.98 -1.69 -4.14
C TYR A 58 7.59 -0.66 -5.09
N TYR A 59 8.50 -1.10 -5.96
CA TYR A 59 9.30 -0.24 -6.81
C TYR A 59 8.74 -0.15 -8.22
N VAL A 60 8.67 1.06 -8.76
CA VAL A 60 8.17 1.36 -10.11
C VAL A 60 9.32 1.87 -10.96
N ASP A 61 9.55 1.25 -12.11
CA ASP A 61 10.46 1.74 -13.14
C ASP A 61 9.69 2.34 -14.33
N LEU A 62 9.56 3.66 -14.35
CA LEU A 62 8.87 4.39 -15.41
C LEU A 62 9.55 4.25 -16.77
N LYS A 63 10.87 4.05 -16.79
CA LYS A 63 11.63 3.87 -18.05
C LYS A 63 11.31 2.52 -18.67
N GLN A 64 11.25 1.47 -17.84
CA GLN A 64 10.82 0.14 -18.29
C GLN A 64 9.39 0.19 -18.85
N LEU A 65 8.46 0.83 -18.15
CA LEU A 65 7.06 0.98 -18.62
C LEU A 65 6.99 1.70 -19.96
N GLN A 66 7.77 2.78 -20.13
CA GLN A 66 7.85 3.51 -21.39
C GLN A 66 8.41 2.63 -22.50
N GLN A 67 9.49 1.89 -22.24
CA GLN A 67 10.11 0.99 -23.22
C GLN A 67 9.13 -0.08 -23.69
N LEU A 68 8.46 -0.78 -22.75
CA LEU A 68 7.47 -1.80 -23.07
C LEU A 68 6.32 -1.24 -23.91
N SER A 69 5.85 -0.03 -23.57
CA SER A 69 4.83 0.67 -24.35
C SER A 69 5.31 1.02 -25.77
N ALA A 70 6.55 1.50 -25.92
CA ALA A 70 7.13 1.85 -27.20
C ALA A 70 7.37 0.63 -28.11
N GLU A 71 7.70 -0.51 -27.51
CA GLU A 71 7.92 -1.79 -28.19
C GLU A 71 6.60 -2.52 -28.52
N GLY A 72 5.45 -2.02 -28.04
CA GLY A 72 4.14 -2.65 -28.26
C GLY A 72 3.96 -3.97 -27.50
N LYS A 73 4.71 -4.18 -26.42
CA LYS A 73 4.66 -5.38 -25.57
C LYS A 73 3.55 -5.26 -24.52
N GLU A 74 2.29 -5.33 -24.99
CA GLU A 74 1.12 -5.05 -24.16
C GLU A 74 0.98 -5.98 -22.95
N ASP A 75 1.25 -7.30 -23.11
CA ASP A 75 1.15 -8.26 -22.00
C ASP A 75 2.24 -8.03 -20.93
N GLU A 76 3.47 -7.73 -21.35
CA GLU A 76 4.56 -7.42 -20.44
C GLU A 76 4.32 -6.08 -19.72
N LEU A 77 3.80 -5.09 -20.45
CA LEU A 77 3.42 -3.79 -19.89
C LEU A 77 2.33 -3.96 -18.82
N ARG A 78 1.28 -4.73 -19.12
CA ARG A 78 0.21 -5.01 -18.16
C ARG A 78 0.75 -5.66 -16.89
N LYS A 79 1.62 -6.66 -17.02
CA LYS A 79 2.29 -7.27 -15.86
C LYS A 79 3.09 -6.26 -15.07
N ALA A 80 3.90 -5.45 -15.72
CA ALA A 80 4.68 -4.41 -15.06
C ALA A 80 3.82 -3.30 -14.41
N GLN A 81 2.53 -3.20 -14.75
CA GLN A 81 1.57 -2.27 -14.16
C GLN A 81 0.78 -2.88 -12.98
N THR A 82 0.79 -4.21 -12.81
CA THR A 82 -0.10 -4.90 -11.86
C THR A 82 0.60 -5.93 -10.97
N GLU A 83 1.75 -6.45 -11.38
CA GLU A 83 2.49 -7.49 -10.65
C GLU A 83 3.72 -6.88 -10.00
N TRP A 84 3.80 -6.94 -8.67
CA TRP A 84 4.84 -6.26 -7.90
C TRP A 84 5.63 -7.24 -7.04
N THR A 85 6.96 -7.12 -7.08
CA THR A 85 7.83 -7.82 -6.15
C THR A 85 7.93 -7.03 -4.85
N PRO A 86 7.57 -7.62 -3.69
CA PRO A 86 7.76 -6.96 -2.41
C PRO A 86 9.24 -6.93 -2.03
N TYR A 87 9.70 -5.80 -1.53
CA TYR A 87 11.05 -5.60 -0.99
C TYR A 87 10.93 -5.30 0.51
N PRO A 88 11.27 -6.26 1.40
CA PRO A 88 11.09 -6.07 2.82
C PRO A 88 11.94 -4.92 3.36
N ILE A 89 11.31 -4.05 4.16
CA ILE A 89 11.99 -3.00 4.91
C ILE A 89 12.68 -3.67 6.08
N PRO A 90 14.01 -3.55 6.23
CA PRO A 90 14.72 -4.14 7.35
C PRO A 90 14.25 -3.50 8.64
N MET A 91 13.63 -4.28 9.52
CA MET A 91 13.22 -3.80 10.83
C MET A 91 14.43 -3.63 11.73
N SER A 92 14.41 -2.57 12.53
CA SER A 92 15.44 -2.40 13.55
C SER A 92 15.36 -3.55 14.55
N LEU A 93 16.46 -4.23 14.74
CA LEU A 93 16.57 -5.19 15.82
C LEU A 93 16.51 -4.43 17.14
N SER A 94 15.64 -4.89 18.06
CA SER A 94 15.72 -4.49 19.46
C SER A 94 17.02 -5.06 20.01
N GLY A 95 18.04 -4.24 20.14
CA GLY A 95 19.34 -4.64 20.62
C GLY A 95 20.12 -3.44 21.08
N ASP A 96 21.08 -3.68 21.93
CA ASP A 96 21.91 -2.67 22.52
C ASP A 96 22.44 -1.71 21.45
N ALA A 97 22.20 -0.42 21.66
CA ALA A 97 22.81 0.62 20.87
C ALA A 97 24.31 0.62 21.19
N ASP A 98 25.10 -0.09 20.41
CA ASP A 98 26.57 -0.15 20.51
C ASP A 98 27.21 1.24 20.31
N GLY A 99 26.84 2.22 21.13
CA GLY A 99 27.38 3.58 21.06
C GLY A 99 27.22 4.29 19.73
N ARG A 100 26.48 3.71 18.78
CA ARG A 100 26.08 4.38 17.55
C ARG A 100 24.98 5.36 17.88
N SER A 101 24.89 6.45 17.13
CA SER A 101 23.82 7.43 17.26
C SER A 101 22.47 6.77 16.94
N GLY A 102 22.04 5.89 17.86
CA GLY A 102 20.75 5.23 17.79
C GLY A 102 19.66 6.24 18.09
N GLN A 103 18.55 6.08 17.44
CA GLN A 103 17.37 6.83 17.80
C GLN A 103 16.62 6.06 18.86
N TYR A 104 16.18 6.76 19.90
CA TYR A 104 15.42 6.17 20.97
C TYR A 104 13.96 6.18 20.62
N LEU A 105 13.37 5.00 20.48
CA LEU A 105 11.93 4.85 20.34
C LEU A 105 11.30 4.88 21.72
N TYR A 106 10.33 5.74 21.87
CA TYR A 106 9.60 5.94 23.10
C TYR A 106 8.26 5.20 23.02
N TRP A 107 8.04 4.25 23.89
CA TRP A 107 6.80 3.48 23.92
C TRP A 107 5.86 4.01 25.00
N PHE A 108 4.68 4.47 24.61
CA PHE A 108 3.61 4.83 25.52
C PHE A 108 2.57 3.72 25.58
N ASP A 109 2.32 3.17 26.75
CA ASP A 109 1.10 2.42 26.98
C ASP A 109 -0.08 3.39 27.08
N VAL A 110 -0.75 3.63 25.96
CA VAL A 110 -1.89 4.57 25.86
C VAL A 110 -3.11 4.05 26.64
N PHE A 111 -3.14 2.76 27.01
CA PHE A 111 -4.32 2.11 27.58
C PHE A 111 -4.26 1.82 29.08
N GLY A 112 -3.30 2.32 29.81
CA GLY A 112 -3.59 2.39 31.22
C GLY A 112 -2.57 1.99 32.25
N ALA A 113 -1.33 1.65 31.91
CA ALA A 113 -0.33 1.36 32.96
C ALA A 113 0.62 2.52 33.23
N GLY A 114 0.49 3.63 32.49
CA GLY A 114 1.29 4.83 32.67
C GLY A 114 2.77 4.65 32.31
N LEU A 115 3.57 5.64 32.67
CA LEU A 115 5.01 5.72 32.40
C LEU A 115 5.84 4.55 32.98
N SER A 116 5.30 3.77 33.93
CA SER A 116 5.99 2.65 34.56
C SER A 116 6.20 1.43 33.64
N ARG A 117 5.57 1.41 32.43
CA ARG A 117 5.73 0.36 31.44
C ARG A 117 6.31 0.86 30.11
N ASN A 118 6.91 2.02 30.10
CA ASN A 118 7.61 2.50 28.93
C ASN A 118 8.86 1.66 28.68
N GLU A 119 8.94 1.08 27.50
CA GLU A 119 10.16 0.45 27.02
C GLU A 119 10.90 1.42 26.12
N PHE A 120 12.17 1.64 26.41
CA PHE A 120 13.07 2.31 25.48
C PHE A 120 13.63 1.26 24.54
N ARG A 121 13.29 1.39 23.25
CA ARG A 121 13.95 0.64 22.21
C ARG A 121 14.91 1.58 21.50
N SER A 122 16.19 1.26 21.53
CA SER A 122 17.12 1.82 20.57
C SER A 122 17.00 1.04 19.27
N PHE A 123 16.94 1.72 18.15
CA PHE A 123 17.05 1.07 16.85
C PHE A 123 18.17 1.72 16.06
N VAL A 124 18.86 0.90 15.28
CA VAL A 124 19.83 1.38 14.29
C VAL A 124 19.12 1.36 12.96
N PRO A 125 18.95 2.50 12.28
CA PRO A 125 18.37 2.51 10.94
C PRO A 125 19.14 1.57 10.02
N CYS A 126 18.42 0.70 9.33
CA CYS A 126 19.02 -0.16 8.32
C CYS A 126 19.10 0.62 7.00
N ASP A 127 20.29 1.05 6.65
CA ASP A 127 20.60 1.72 5.40
C ASP A 127 21.90 1.11 4.83
N PRO A 128 21.95 0.73 3.53
CA PRO A 128 20.89 0.89 2.54
C PRO A 128 19.74 -0.14 2.71
N GLN A 129 18.53 0.25 2.29
CA GLN A 129 17.40 -0.66 2.18
C GLN A 129 17.50 -1.49 0.90
N PRO A 130 17.00 -2.75 0.89
CA PRO A 130 16.94 -3.54 -0.34
C PRO A 130 16.15 -2.81 -1.43
N GLU A 131 16.72 -2.74 -2.64
CA GLU A 131 16.11 -2.09 -3.78
C GLU A 131 16.57 -2.76 -5.09
N PRO A 132 15.78 -2.69 -6.17
CA PRO A 132 16.22 -3.16 -7.48
C PRO A 132 17.28 -2.22 -8.09
N ASP A 133 18.00 -2.72 -9.10
CA ASP A 133 19.05 -1.94 -9.78
C ASP A 133 18.50 -0.71 -10.51
N ALA A 134 17.26 -0.76 -11.00
CA ALA A 134 16.61 0.33 -11.72
C ALA A 134 15.21 0.58 -11.18
N TRP A 135 14.92 1.83 -10.85
CA TRP A 135 13.61 2.28 -10.42
C TRP A 135 13.50 3.80 -10.47
N SER A 136 12.28 4.32 -10.44
CA SER A 136 11.98 5.75 -10.50
C SER A 136 11.41 6.27 -9.19
N PHE A 137 10.44 5.55 -8.65
CA PHE A 137 9.86 5.80 -7.33
C PHE A 137 9.38 4.48 -6.71
N ALA A 138 9.16 4.48 -5.41
CA ALA A 138 8.62 3.34 -4.70
C ALA A 138 7.53 3.77 -3.74
N VAL A 139 6.59 2.85 -3.46
CA VAL A 139 5.51 3.07 -2.52
C VAL A 139 5.56 2.05 -1.38
N HIS A 140 5.26 2.52 -0.17
CA HIS A 140 5.02 1.74 1.03
C HIS A 140 3.78 2.31 1.71
N ARG A 141 2.66 1.63 1.60
CA ARG A 141 1.36 2.14 2.05
C ARG A 141 1.03 3.51 1.42
N ASN A 142 1.03 4.57 2.20
CA ASN A 142 0.85 5.95 1.73
C ASN A 142 2.17 6.69 1.46
N ASN A 143 3.28 6.13 1.92
CA ASN A 143 4.59 6.75 1.79
C ASN A 143 5.19 6.49 0.42
N VAL A 144 5.89 7.47 -0.11
CA VAL A 144 6.58 7.40 -1.39
C VAL A 144 8.02 7.86 -1.23
N ARG A 145 8.95 7.19 -1.88
CA ARG A 145 10.32 7.63 -2.06
C ARG A 145 10.72 7.66 -3.52
N THR A 146 11.75 8.42 -3.85
CA THR A 146 12.26 8.57 -5.20
C THR A 146 13.70 8.06 -5.30
N HIS A 147 14.12 7.68 -6.49
CA HIS A 147 15.52 7.29 -6.73
C HIS A 147 16.37 8.53 -7.00
N GLY A 148 16.69 9.28 -5.95
CA GLY A 148 17.46 10.52 -6.06
C GLY A 148 16.75 11.64 -6.84
N GLY A 149 15.43 11.53 -6.97
CA GLY A 149 14.57 12.53 -7.60
C GLY A 149 14.04 13.57 -6.61
N ALA A 150 13.10 14.38 -7.09
CA ALA A 150 12.38 15.35 -6.28
C ALA A 150 10.97 15.57 -6.83
N ALA A 151 10.02 15.93 -5.98
CA ALA A 151 8.62 16.09 -6.35
C ALA A 151 8.10 17.52 -6.13
N LEU A 152 7.14 17.90 -6.97
CA LEU A 152 6.39 19.13 -6.90
C LEU A 152 4.89 18.81 -6.91
N ARG A 153 4.13 19.33 -5.95
CA ARG A 153 2.67 19.32 -5.98
C ARG A 153 2.18 20.49 -6.83
N THR A 154 1.38 20.21 -7.86
CA THR A 154 0.82 21.25 -8.73
C THR A 154 -0.54 21.75 -8.21
N SER A 155 -1.13 22.74 -8.89
CA SER A 155 -2.51 23.17 -8.67
C SER A 155 -3.52 22.42 -9.56
N TYR A 156 -3.06 21.55 -10.44
CA TYR A 156 -3.93 20.80 -11.35
C TYR A 156 -4.51 19.58 -10.66
N THR A 157 -5.78 19.29 -10.90
CA THR A 157 -6.53 18.16 -10.32
C THR A 157 -6.86 17.08 -11.35
N SER A 158 -6.37 17.20 -12.58
CA SER A 158 -6.49 16.22 -13.65
C SER A 158 -5.26 16.27 -14.55
N MET A 159 -4.84 15.11 -15.06
CA MET A 159 -3.78 14.99 -16.06
C MET A 159 -4.07 15.79 -17.34
N ASP A 160 -5.34 15.92 -17.72
CA ASP A 160 -5.77 16.65 -18.93
C ASP A 160 -5.61 18.17 -18.79
N GLN A 161 -5.49 18.69 -17.59
CA GLN A 161 -5.27 20.11 -17.33
C GLN A 161 -3.80 20.51 -17.42
N LEU A 162 -2.90 19.53 -17.43
CA LEU A 162 -1.47 19.80 -17.47
C LEU A 162 -1.08 20.49 -18.80
N PRO A 163 -0.04 21.34 -18.77
CA PRO A 163 0.62 21.80 -19.99
C PRO A 163 1.05 20.62 -20.87
N GLU A 164 1.28 20.87 -22.14
CA GLU A 164 1.73 19.82 -23.08
C GLU A 164 3.08 19.23 -22.68
N THR A 165 3.95 20.06 -22.11
CA THR A 165 5.32 19.70 -21.69
C THR A 165 5.58 20.11 -20.25
N SER A 166 6.64 19.55 -19.65
CA SER A 166 7.11 19.88 -18.29
C SER A 166 7.80 21.25 -18.17
N GLU A 167 8.06 21.95 -19.27
CA GLU A 167 8.83 23.20 -19.29
C GLU A 167 8.37 24.25 -18.26
N PRO A 168 7.04 24.49 -18.05
CA PRO A 168 6.59 25.44 -17.04
C PRO A 168 6.98 25.11 -15.60
N PHE A 169 7.42 23.88 -15.33
CA PHE A 169 7.81 23.43 -13.98
C PHE A 169 9.32 23.46 -13.74
N HIS A 170 10.16 23.68 -14.78
CA HIS A 170 11.61 23.54 -14.67
C HIS A 170 12.24 24.51 -13.65
N ASP A 171 11.70 25.70 -13.53
CA ASP A 171 12.19 26.74 -12.60
C ASP A 171 11.49 26.70 -11.22
N MET A 172 10.59 25.72 -11.00
CA MET A 172 9.91 25.57 -9.73
C MET A 172 10.75 24.82 -8.70
N GLU A 173 10.46 25.05 -7.43
CA GLU A 173 11.13 24.36 -6.33
C GLU A 173 10.56 22.95 -6.14
N PHE A 174 11.41 21.93 -6.28
CA PHE A 174 11.11 20.54 -6.06
C PHE A 174 11.64 20.08 -4.71
N THR A 175 10.81 19.33 -3.98
CA THR A 175 11.17 18.75 -2.69
C THR A 175 11.88 17.42 -2.89
N PRO A 176 13.14 17.27 -2.44
CA PRO A 176 13.83 15.98 -2.45
C PRO A 176 13.32 15.06 -1.34
N ASP A 177 13.80 13.82 -1.35
CA ASP A 177 13.54 12.88 -0.26
C ASP A 177 14.27 13.31 1.02
N GLU A 178 13.65 13.00 2.16
CA GLU A 178 14.22 13.19 3.47
C GLU A 178 14.04 11.95 4.33
N TRP A 179 14.90 11.79 5.34
CA TRP A 179 14.77 10.72 6.32
C TRP A 179 13.62 11.01 7.28
N SER A 180 12.73 10.03 7.46
CA SER A 180 11.65 10.08 8.44
C SER A 180 11.73 8.89 9.39
N GLN A 181 11.52 9.15 10.68
CA GLN A 181 11.63 8.15 11.73
C GLN A 181 10.30 7.50 12.11
N ASN A 182 9.19 8.09 11.66
CA ASN A 182 7.86 7.81 12.21
C ASN A 182 6.91 7.22 11.18
N GLU A 183 7.40 6.33 10.29
CA GLU A 183 6.61 5.94 9.13
C GLU A 183 6.33 4.44 9.01
N VAL A 184 7.08 3.58 9.72
CA VAL A 184 6.96 2.13 9.55
C VAL A 184 6.62 1.45 10.87
N TRP A 185 5.51 0.75 10.90
CA TRP A 185 5.10 -0.16 11.97
C TRP A 185 5.12 -1.60 11.44
N ASP A 186 5.35 -2.57 12.32
CA ASP A 186 5.34 -3.98 11.93
C ASP A 186 3.92 -4.48 11.60
N SER A 187 2.90 -3.82 12.16
CA SER A 187 1.50 -4.21 11.98
C SER A 187 0.53 -3.06 12.25
N GLN A 188 -0.70 -3.25 11.77
CA GLN A 188 -1.80 -2.34 12.10
C GLN A 188 -2.05 -2.25 13.60
N GLU A 189 -1.91 -3.34 14.32
CA GLU A 189 -2.13 -3.38 15.77
C GLU A 189 -1.16 -2.44 16.48
N GLN A 190 0.13 -2.48 16.14
CA GLN A 190 1.14 -1.59 16.71
C GLN A 190 0.80 -0.12 16.44
N MET A 191 0.43 0.23 15.22
CA MET A 191 0.01 1.59 14.88
C MET A 191 -1.22 2.03 15.68
N LEU A 192 -2.22 1.15 15.78
CA LEU A 192 -3.47 1.46 16.49
C LEU A 192 -3.29 1.57 18.01
N LEU A 193 -2.35 0.83 18.57
CA LEU A 193 -1.96 0.93 19.97
C LEU A 193 -1.13 2.19 20.28
N GLY A 194 -0.81 2.99 19.26
CA GLY A 194 0.00 4.19 19.41
C GLY A 194 1.46 3.89 19.73
N LEU A 195 1.94 2.70 19.36
CA LEU A 195 3.33 2.33 19.54
C LEU A 195 4.22 3.17 18.62
N VAL A 196 5.46 3.31 19.03
CA VAL A 196 6.45 4.02 18.23
C VAL A 196 6.79 3.17 17.00
N PRO A 197 6.96 3.78 15.81
CA PRO A 197 7.36 3.06 14.60
C PRO A 197 8.61 2.21 14.80
N SER A 198 8.66 1.07 14.12
CA SER A 198 9.75 0.11 14.24
C SER A 198 10.99 0.49 13.45
N GLN A 199 10.83 1.35 12.43
CA GLN A 199 11.90 1.74 11.52
C GLN A 199 11.67 3.13 10.92
N GLY A 200 12.77 3.85 10.65
CA GLY A 200 12.77 5.03 9.80
C GLY A 200 13.01 4.66 8.33
N ILE A 201 12.53 5.49 7.45
CA ILE A 201 12.70 5.35 6.00
C ILE A 201 12.93 6.72 5.35
N SER A 202 13.58 6.71 4.19
CA SER A 202 13.64 7.89 3.33
C SER A 202 12.31 8.03 2.58
N ILE A 203 11.70 9.20 2.62
CA ILE A 203 10.44 9.50 1.94
C ILE A 203 10.46 10.87 1.25
N ASN A 204 9.69 11.00 0.21
CA ASN A 204 9.35 12.29 -0.38
C ASN A 204 8.06 12.80 0.25
N ARG A 205 8.15 13.80 1.14
CA ARG A 205 6.97 14.32 1.84
C ARG A 205 5.94 14.94 0.92
N THR A 206 6.40 15.62 -0.12
CA THR A 206 5.48 16.22 -1.09
C THR A 206 4.67 15.16 -1.79
N LEU A 207 5.32 14.11 -2.32
CA LEU A 207 4.62 13.05 -3.04
C LEU A 207 3.80 12.17 -2.10
N SER A 208 4.30 11.89 -0.89
CA SER A 208 3.54 11.13 0.13
C SER A 208 2.28 11.85 0.61
N SER A 209 2.17 13.18 0.41
CA SER A 209 0.98 13.94 0.79
C SER A 209 -0.25 13.60 -0.05
N TRP A 210 -0.12 12.85 -1.15
CA TRP A 210 -1.25 12.40 -1.95
C TRP A 210 -2.24 11.52 -1.17
N LEU A 211 -1.77 10.85 -0.09
CA LEU A 211 -2.61 10.09 0.81
C LEU A 211 -2.11 10.24 2.25
N SER A 212 -2.78 11.04 3.05
CA SER A 212 -2.44 11.23 4.46
C SER A 212 -3.33 10.38 5.35
N ILE A 213 -2.71 9.74 6.35
CA ILE A 213 -3.40 8.93 7.35
C ILE A 213 -3.38 9.72 8.67
N GLN A 214 -4.55 9.99 9.22
CA GLN A 214 -4.71 10.75 10.47
C GLN A 214 -5.12 9.82 11.61
N VAL A 215 -4.31 9.82 12.68
CA VAL A 215 -4.60 9.10 13.93
C VAL A 215 -4.26 10.06 15.09
N PRO A 216 -5.17 10.36 16.01
CA PRO A 216 -6.62 10.09 16.01
C PRO A 216 -7.37 10.84 14.91
N PRO A 217 -8.67 10.53 14.61
CA PRO A 217 -9.56 9.68 15.39
C PRO A 217 -9.36 8.17 15.15
N MET A 218 -10.08 7.39 15.96
CA MET A 218 -10.19 5.95 15.75
C MET A 218 -11.60 5.59 15.26
N PRO A 219 -11.75 4.87 14.14
CA PRO A 219 -10.68 4.37 13.23
C PRO A 219 -9.97 5.51 12.50
N PRO A 220 -8.73 5.28 12.01
CA PRO A 220 -7.96 6.30 11.28
C PRO A 220 -8.73 6.86 10.09
N SER A 221 -8.63 8.18 9.91
CA SER A 221 -9.17 8.85 8.73
C SER A 221 -8.11 8.96 7.63
N PHE A 222 -8.56 8.92 6.39
CA PHE A 222 -7.71 9.05 5.21
C PHE A 222 -8.09 10.32 4.46
N VAL A 223 -7.10 11.12 4.14
CA VAL A 223 -7.26 12.34 3.33
C VAL A 223 -6.56 12.09 2.00
N HIS A 224 -7.34 12.03 0.94
CA HIS A 224 -6.86 11.86 -0.42
C HIS A 224 -6.70 13.22 -1.09
N ASP A 225 -5.51 13.49 -1.63
CA ASP A 225 -5.21 14.65 -2.43
C ASP A 225 -5.21 14.27 -3.92
N SER A 226 -6.20 14.74 -4.66
CA SER A 226 -6.38 14.44 -6.08
C SER A 226 -5.52 15.29 -7.03
N HIS A 227 -4.62 16.16 -6.49
CA HIS A 227 -3.77 16.96 -7.36
C HIS A 227 -2.75 16.10 -8.11
N VAL A 228 -2.31 16.64 -9.25
CA VAL A 228 -1.21 16.05 -10.01
C VAL A 228 0.12 16.50 -9.40
N PHE A 229 1.03 15.56 -9.27
CA PHE A 229 2.40 15.78 -8.81
C PHE A 229 3.37 15.62 -9.98
N ILE A 230 4.36 16.48 -10.05
CA ILE A 230 5.45 16.34 -11.01
C ILE A 230 6.65 15.75 -10.28
N LEU A 231 7.14 14.62 -10.78
CA LEU A 231 8.36 13.99 -10.33
C LEU A 231 9.49 14.34 -11.30
N ARG A 232 10.53 14.97 -10.80
CA ARG A 232 11.80 15.14 -11.52
C ARG A 232 12.73 13.99 -11.12
N LEU A 233 13.09 13.15 -12.07
CA LEU A 233 13.99 12.02 -11.85
C LEU A 233 15.44 12.50 -11.71
N ALA A 234 16.32 11.63 -11.20
CA ALA A 234 17.74 11.94 -11.01
C ALA A 234 18.49 12.28 -12.31
N ASP A 235 18.02 11.77 -13.46
CA ASP A 235 18.58 12.08 -14.78
C ASP A 235 18.05 13.38 -15.41
N GLY A 236 17.18 14.10 -14.67
CA GLY A 236 16.58 15.34 -15.14
C GLY A 236 15.33 15.18 -16.01
N THR A 237 14.88 13.97 -16.28
CA THR A 237 13.58 13.73 -16.95
C THR A 237 12.42 13.94 -15.97
N TYR A 238 11.22 14.16 -16.52
CA TYR A 238 10.03 14.46 -15.73
C TYR A 238 8.94 13.41 -15.95
N ALA A 239 8.19 13.17 -14.90
CA ALA A 239 6.94 12.39 -14.94
C ALA A 239 5.82 13.16 -14.25
N ALA A 240 4.59 12.98 -14.69
CA ALA A 240 3.41 13.42 -13.94
C ALA A 240 2.76 12.20 -13.29
N LEU A 241 2.41 12.32 -12.02
CA LEU A 241 1.80 11.28 -11.20
C LEU A 241 0.53 11.82 -10.54
N GLN A 242 -0.51 11.00 -10.45
CA GLN A 242 -1.74 11.33 -9.74
C GLN A 242 -2.28 10.09 -9.05
N LEU A 243 -2.50 10.15 -7.76
CA LEU A 243 -3.26 9.12 -7.07
C LEU A 243 -4.74 9.28 -7.42
N GLU A 244 -5.30 8.32 -8.14
CA GLU A 244 -6.72 8.33 -8.52
C GLU A 244 -7.60 7.70 -7.45
N ASN A 245 -7.14 6.58 -6.90
CA ASN A 245 -7.86 5.82 -5.88
C ASN A 245 -6.88 5.13 -4.94
N TYR A 246 -7.32 4.88 -3.71
CA TYR A 246 -6.54 4.18 -2.68
C TYR A 246 -7.30 3.01 -2.04
N LEU A 247 -8.39 2.57 -2.67
CA LEU A 247 -9.25 1.49 -2.18
C LEU A 247 -9.30 0.35 -3.18
N SER A 248 -9.28 -0.88 -2.69
CA SER A 248 -9.63 -2.05 -3.49
C SER A 248 -11.13 -2.09 -3.79
N ALA A 249 -11.56 -3.00 -4.66
CA ALA A 249 -12.97 -3.25 -4.93
C ALA A 249 -13.77 -3.65 -3.66
N THR A 250 -13.09 -4.22 -2.66
CA THR A 250 -13.67 -4.61 -1.35
C THR A 250 -13.53 -3.53 -0.29
N GLY A 251 -12.97 -2.35 -0.61
CA GLY A 251 -12.78 -1.24 0.31
C GLY A 251 -11.51 -1.34 1.17
N THR A 252 -10.57 -2.23 0.84
CA THR A 252 -9.28 -2.31 1.52
C THR A 252 -8.42 -1.10 1.18
N LYS A 253 -7.92 -0.41 2.21
CA LYS A 253 -7.12 0.81 2.07
C LYS A 253 -5.68 0.51 1.68
N CYS A 254 -5.01 1.47 1.06
CA CYS A 254 -3.67 1.35 0.51
C CYS A 254 -3.57 0.41 -0.71
N TRP A 255 -4.69 0.18 -1.39
CA TRP A 255 -4.71 -0.37 -2.74
C TRP A 255 -4.70 0.80 -3.73
N LEU A 256 -3.53 1.10 -4.27
CA LEU A 256 -3.31 2.36 -5.00
C LEU A 256 -3.58 2.21 -6.49
N THR A 257 -4.39 3.09 -7.02
CA THR A 257 -4.53 3.33 -8.47
C THR A 257 -3.82 4.64 -8.79
N ILE A 258 -2.72 4.58 -9.52
CA ILE A 258 -1.88 5.74 -9.82
C ILE A 258 -1.88 5.98 -11.32
N ASN A 259 -2.34 7.15 -11.76
CA ASN A 259 -2.17 7.60 -13.13
C ASN A 259 -0.77 8.17 -13.30
N TYR A 260 -0.12 7.86 -14.43
CA TYR A 260 1.18 8.39 -14.77
C TYR A 260 1.29 8.81 -16.23
N LYS A 261 2.12 9.82 -16.48
CA LYS A 261 2.60 10.22 -17.80
C LYS A 261 4.12 10.29 -17.76
N TYR A 262 4.78 9.49 -18.57
CA TYR A 262 6.24 9.48 -18.68
C TYR A 262 6.66 9.08 -20.10
N PRO A 263 7.65 9.76 -20.71
CA PRO A 263 8.22 11.05 -20.26
C PRO A 263 7.18 12.18 -20.33
N TYR A 264 7.41 13.21 -19.53
CA TYR A 264 6.53 14.39 -19.49
C TYR A 264 7.29 15.69 -19.69
#